data_8021d80d8c5e501d7fd97b0e76e98502
#
_entry.id   8021d80d8c5e501d7fd97b0e76e98502
#
_cell.length_a   1.000
_cell.length_b   1.000
_cell.length_c   1.000
_cell.angle_alpha   90.00
_cell.angle_beta   90.00
_cell.angle_gamma   90.00
#
_symmetry.space_group_name_H-M   'P 1'
#
loop_
_entity.id
_entity.type
_entity.pdbx_description
1 polymer ?
#
loop_
_entity_poly.entity_id
_entity_poly.type
_entity_poly.pdbx_seq_one_letter_code
_entity_poly.pdbx_strand_id
1 'polypeptide(L)'
;KKVFGVFPQYLQDEYCFLTNGFDEIALQPHSRIASVDVDSISADQRLQILTYGPESGPGLVATRDFSEVFALGHWEYGKMTLAQEYERDMLKGLSNVPFPYNYFPHDDPKLEPLFSWRAHANLLWRNWLNWVYETTPYNLSDIPHLRTAGRLGTERYIRHEPASPRS
;
A
#
# COMPACT_ATOMS: atom_id res chain seq x y z
N LYS A 1 -21.28 -1.62 7.85
CA LYS A 1 -20.37 -1.57 9.01
C LYS A 1 -19.02 -1.03 8.54
N LYS A 2 -18.42 -0.08 9.27
CA LYS A 2 -17.09 0.45 8.93
C LYS A 2 -16.05 -0.68 9.04
N VAL A 3 -15.25 -0.88 8.01
CA VAL A 3 -14.04 -1.71 8.03
C VAL A 3 -12.90 -0.80 8.49
N PHE A 4 -12.39 -1.04 9.70
CA PHE A 4 -11.44 -0.14 10.34
C PHE A 4 -10.39 -0.93 11.14
N GLY A 5 -9.14 -0.82 10.76
CA GLY A 5 -8.03 -1.55 11.36
C GLY A 5 -7.08 -2.17 10.34
N VAL A 6 -6.32 -3.17 10.74
CA VAL A 6 -5.34 -3.89 9.92
C VAL A 6 -5.83 -5.31 9.70
N PHE A 7 -6.11 -5.66 8.45
CA PHE A 7 -6.73 -6.92 8.09
C PHE A 7 -5.80 -7.81 7.27
N PRO A 8 -5.84 -9.13 7.50
CA PRO A 8 -5.13 -10.08 6.65
C PRO A 8 -5.75 -10.08 5.25
N GLN A 9 -4.89 -10.10 4.25
CA GLN A 9 -5.19 -10.21 2.84
C GLN A 9 -4.47 -11.43 2.27
N TYR A 10 -5.22 -12.39 1.79
CA TYR A 10 -4.71 -13.60 1.17
C TYR A 10 -4.48 -13.37 -0.31
N LEU A 11 -3.32 -13.77 -0.81
CA LEU A 11 -3.00 -13.74 -2.23
C LEU A 11 -3.96 -14.67 -2.99
N GLN A 12 -4.49 -14.17 -4.11
CA GLN A 12 -5.34 -14.95 -5.02
C GLN A 12 -4.57 -15.47 -6.23
N ASP A 13 -3.41 -14.87 -6.52
CA ASP A 13 -2.49 -15.30 -7.58
C ASP A 13 -1.05 -15.16 -7.06
N GLU A 14 -0.34 -16.28 -6.94
CA GLU A 14 1.04 -16.35 -6.47
C GLU A 14 2.04 -15.78 -7.49
N TYR A 15 1.64 -15.69 -8.77
CA TYR A 15 2.53 -15.27 -9.86
C TYR A 15 2.29 -13.83 -10.32
N CYS A 16 1.43 -13.07 -9.62
CA CYS A 16 1.18 -11.68 -9.95
C CYS A 16 2.42 -10.81 -9.67
N PHE A 17 2.90 -10.06 -10.68
CA PHE A 17 4.07 -9.19 -10.50
C PHE A 17 3.86 -8.09 -9.45
N LEU A 18 2.63 -7.59 -9.26
CA LEU A 18 2.35 -6.56 -8.25
C LEU A 18 2.58 -7.05 -6.83
N THR A 19 2.30 -8.31 -6.58
CA THR A 19 2.46 -8.97 -5.29
C THR A 19 3.74 -9.80 -5.19
N ASN A 20 4.64 -9.65 -6.16
CA ASN A 20 5.91 -10.38 -6.15
C ASN A 20 6.72 -10.07 -4.87
N GLY A 21 7.13 -11.13 -4.17
CA GLY A 21 7.82 -11.06 -2.89
C GLY A 21 6.91 -10.89 -1.67
N PHE A 22 5.59 -10.90 -1.85
CA PHE A 22 4.66 -10.96 -0.73
C PHE A 22 4.68 -12.35 -0.09
N ASP A 23 4.41 -12.40 1.20
CA ASP A 23 4.01 -13.63 1.88
C ASP A 23 2.59 -14.02 1.43
N GLU A 24 2.18 -15.29 1.65
CA GLU A 24 0.83 -15.76 1.34
C GLU A 24 -0.28 -14.89 1.96
N ILE A 25 0.05 -14.26 3.09
CA ILE A 25 -0.82 -13.36 3.85
C ILE A 25 -0.11 -12.02 4.03
N ALA A 26 -0.65 -10.97 3.41
CA ALA A 26 -0.22 -9.61 3.65
C ALA A 26 -1.17 -8.91 4.63
N LEU A 27 -0.67 -8.04 5.49
CA LEU A 27 -1.48 -7.20 6.35
C LEU A 27 -1.74 -5.84 5.68
N GLN A 28 -3.00 -5.41 5.62
CA GLN A 28 -3.40 -4.16 4.98
C GLN A 28 -4.28 -3.31 5.88
N PRO A 29 -3.95 -2.01 6.06
CA PRO A 29 -4.84 -1.06 6.75
C PRO A 29 -6.09 -0.78 5.94
N HIS A 30 -7.22 -0.69 6.61
CA HIS A 30 -8.49 -0.26 6.05
C HIS A 30 -9.15 0.78 6.94
N SER A 31 -9.75 1.79 6.31
CA SER A 31 -10.62 2.79 6.95
C SER A 31 -11.72 3.19 5.97
N ARG A 32 -12.74 2.35 5.83
CA ARG A 32 -13.81 2.59 4.86
C ARG A 32 -15.18 2.18 5.39
N ILE A 33 -16.19 2.89 4.96
CA ILE A 33 -17.60 2.61 5.27
C ILE A 33 -18.24 1.82 4.11
N ALA A 34 -17.86 2.15 2.87
CA ALA A 34 -18.33 1.45 1.69
C ALA A 34 -17.69 0.06 1.58
N SER A 35 -18.48 -0.91 1.19
CA SER A 35 -18.01 -2.23 0.75
C SER A 35 -18.13 -2.32 -0.77
N VAL A 36 -17.20 -3.05 -1.36
CA VAL A 36 -17.29 -3.39 -2.79
C VAL A 36 -17.97 -4.74 -2.90
N ASP A 37 -18.91 -4.85 -3.82
CA ASP A 37 -19.57 -6.11 -4.13
C ASP A 37 -18.62 -7.03 -4.89
N VAL A 38 -18.23 -8.12 -4.25
CA VAL A 38 -17.29 -9.11 -4.79
C VAL A 38 -17.89 -9.82 -6.01
N ASP A 39 -19.19 -10.09 -5.99
CA ASP A 39 -19.87 -10.78 -7.09
C ASP A 39 -19.85 -9.89 -8.34
N SER A 40 -20.04 -8.59 -8.18
CA SER A 40 -19.92 -7.63 -9.30
C SER A 40 -18.51 -7.56 -9.88
N ILE A 41 -17.46 -7.59 -9.04
CA ILE A 41 -16.08 -7.65 -9.53
C ILE A 41 -15.84 -8.96 -10.27
N SER A 42 -16.28 -10.08 -9.72
CA SER A 42 -16.07 -11.41 -10.29
C SER A 42 -16.83 -11.62 -11.58
N ALA A 43 -17.97 -10.96 -11.77
CA ALA A 43 -18.76 -10.99 -12.99
C ALA A 43 -18.14 -10.15 -14.13
N ASP A 44 -17.33 -9.14 -13.81
CA ASP A 44 -16.64 -8.33 -14.82
C ASP A 44 -15.35 -9.05 -15.28
N GLN A 45 -15.40 -9.60 -16.49
CA GLN A 45 -14.28 -10.34 -17.08
C GLN A 45 -13.01 -9.50 -17.28
N ARG A 46 -13.08 -8.17 -17.20
CA ARG A 46 -11.93 -7.27 -17.29
C ARG A 46 -11.15 -7.20 -15.99
N LEU A 47 -11.79 -7.53 -14.87
CA LEU A 47 -11.23 -7.39 -13.54
C LEU A 47 -10.69 -8.72 -12.98
N GLN A 48 -9.77 -8.61 -12.05
CA GLN A 48 -9.25 -9.71 -11.25
C GLN A 48 -8.97 -9.23 -9.84
N ILE A 49 -9.33 -10.06 -8.87
CA ILE A 49 -9.00 -9.81 -7.45
C ILE A 49 -7.62 -10.41 -7.20
N LEU A 50 -6.69 -9.60 -6.73
CA LEU A 50 -5.32 -10.02 -6.45
C LEU A 50 -5.12 -10.40 -4.99
N THR A 51 -5.80 -9.70 -4.07
CA THR A 51 -5.80 -10.04 -2.64
C THR A 51 -7.21 -9.95 -2.07
N TYR A 52 -7.52 -10.84 -1.13
CA TYR A 52 -8.84 -10.93 -0.50
C TYR A 52 -8.73 -11.25 0.99
N GLY A 53 -9.47 -10.53 1.82
CA GLY A 53 -9.61 -10.78 3.25
C GLY A 53 -11.06 -11.14 3.60
N PRO A 54 -11.30 -12.24 4.36
CA PRO A 54 -12.67 -12.64 4.70
C PRO A 54 -13.48 -11.57 5.44
N GLU A 55 -12.80 -10.76 6.26
CA GLU A 55 -13.44 -9.73 7.10
C GLU A 55 -13.46 -8.36 6.42
N SER A 56 -12.53 -8.09 5.52
CA SER A 56 -12.37 -6.79 4.85
C SER A 56 -12.76 -6.80 3.37
N GLY A 57 -12.94 -7.98 2.77
CA GLY A 57 -13.19 -8.11 1.33
C GLY A 57 -11.92 -7.90 0.49
N PRO A 58 -12.06 -7.56 -0.80
CA PRO A 58 -10.94 -7.34 -1.68
C PRO A 58 -10.02 -6.22 -1.17
N GLY A 59 -8.72 -6.45 -1.21
CA GLY A 59 -7.72 -5.48 -0.83
C GLY A 59 -7.03 -4.83 -2.03
N LEU A 60 -6.78 -5.63 -3.06
CA LEU A 60 -6.18 -5.21 -4.31
C LEU A 60 -6.93 -5.85 -5.47
N VAL A 61 -7.36 -5.02 -6.41
CA VAL A 61 -8.04 -5.41 -7.65
C VAL A 61 -7.32 -4.77 -8.82
N ALA A 62 -7.25 -5.42 -9.96
CA ALA A 62 -6.69 -4.83 -11.16
C ALA A 62 -7.49 -5.24 -12.40
N THR A 63 -7.33 -4.47 -13.48
CA THR A 63 -7.69 -4.96 -14.80
C THR A 63 -6.74 -6.08 -15.21
N ARG A 64 -7.16 -6.99 -16.09
CA ARG A 64 -6.32 -8.12 -16.51
C ARG A 64 -5.08 -7.71 -17.29
N ASP A 65 -5.11 -6.55 -17.93
CA ASP A 65 -3.98 -5.93 -18.62
C ASP A 65 -3.14 -5.03 -17.70
N PHE A 66 -3.54 -4.90 -16.43
CA PHE A 66 -2.91 -4.05 -15.41
C PHE A 66 -2.82 -2.56 -15.79
N SER A 67 -3.67 -2.09 -16.70
CA SER A 67 -3.75 -0.66 -17.03
C SER A 67 -4.37 0.15 -15.87
N GLU A 68 -5.19 -0.50 -15.04
CA GLU A 68 -5.79 0.10 -13.85
C GLU A 68 -5.60 -0.83 -12.64
N VAL A 69 -5.18 -0.25 -11.51
CA VAL A 69 -4.96 -0.94 -10.24
C VAL A 69 -5.72 -0.20 -9.14
N PHE A 70 -6.55 -0.93 -8.39
CA PHE A 70 -7.40 -0.40 -7.34
C PHE A 70 -6.97 -0.97 -5.99
N ALA A 71 -6.38 -0.14 -5.15
CA ALA A 71 -6.11 -0.47 -3.75
C ALA A 71 -7.34 -0.07 -2.91
N LEU A 72 -8.08 -1.06 -2.40
CA LEU A 72 -9.30 -0.86 -1.61
C LEU A 72 -9.02 -0.70 -0.11
N GLY A 73 -7.78 -0.88 0.30
CA GLY A 73 -7.22 -0.50 1.59
C GLY A 73 -6.08 0.49 1.40
N HIS A 74 -5.42 0.85 2.49
CA HIS A 74 -4.50 1.98 2.56
C HIS A 74 -3.05 1.54 2.78
N TRP A 75 -2.38 1.06 1.73
CA TRP A 75 -0.96 0.71 1.79
C TRP A 75 -0.04 1.92 2.11
N GLU A 76 -0.53 3.13 1.83
CA GLU A 76 0.17 4.39 2.07
C GLU A 76 0.11 4.87 3.51
N TYR A 77 -0.70 4.26 4.37
CA TYR A 77 -0.84 4.71 5.76
C TYR A 77 0.46 4.57 6.54
N GLY A 78 0.82 5.67 7.22
CA GLY A 78 1.85 5.66 8.23
C GLY A 78 1.40 4.94 9.50
N LYS A 79 2.37 4.59 10.35
CA LYS A 79 2.14 3.83 11.59
C LYS A 79 1.00 4.40 12.46
N MET A 80 0.92 5.73 12.58
CA MET A 80 -0.02 6.41 13.48
C MET A 80 -1.35 6.82 12.84
N THR A 81 -1.54 6.60 11.53
CA THR A 81 -2.69 7.16 10.80
C THR A 81 -4.02 6.66 11.34
N LEU A 82 -4.16 5.34 11.57
CA LEU A 82 -5.40 4.78 12.15
C LEU A 82 -5.66 5.27 13.60
N ALA A 83 -4.61 5.47 14.39
CA ALA A 83 -4.74 6.04 15.73
C ALA A 83 -5.28 7.47 15.69
N GLN A 84 -4.71 8.30 14.79
CA GLN A 84 -5.16 9.68 14.60
C GLN A 84 -6.59 9.76 14.07
N GLU A 85 -7.00 8.85 13.18
CA GLU A 85 -8.39 8.76 12.74
C GLU A 85 -9.34 8.35 13.86
N TYR A 86 -8.95 7.37 14.66
CA TYR A 86 -9.72 6.91 15.81
C TYR A 86 -9.92 8.05 16.82
N GLU A 87 -8.85 8.71 17.23
CA GLU A 87 -8.87 9.85 18.16
C GLU A 87 -9.73 11.00 17.61
N ARG A 88 -9.53 11.36 16.33
CA ARG A 88 -10.33 12.39 15.67
C ARG A 88 -11.83 12.09 15.72
N ASP A 89 -12.22 10.85 15.43
CA ASP A 89 -13.62 10.45 15.36
C ASP A 89 -14.24 10.40 16.78
N MET A 90 -13.47 10.00 17.79
CA MET A 90 -13.85 10.06 19.19
C MET A 90 -14.05 11.50 19.68
N LEU A 91 -13.12 12.41 19.36
CA LEU A 91 -13.20 13.83 19.72
C LEU A 91 -14.39 14.56 19.07
N LYS A 92 -14.80 14.12 17.87
CA LYS A 92 -16.02 14.63 17.22
C LYS A 92 -17.31 14.16 17.87
N GLY A 93 -17.25 13.31 18.86
CA GLY A 93 -18.43 12.75 19.51
C GLY A 93 -19.28 11.86 18.61
N LEU A 94 -18.69 11.26 17.60
CA LEU A 94 -19.40 10.34 16.71
C LEU A 94 -19.86 9.12 17.51
N SER A 95 -21.12 8.75 17.36
CA SER A 95 -21.63 7.52 17.95
C SER A 95 -21.07 6.30 17.22
N ASN A 96 -20.71 5.27 17.98
CA ASN A 96 -20.25 3.97 17.43
C ASN A 96 -18.97 4.03 16.60
N VAL A 97 -17.96 4.80 17.05
CA VAL A 97 -16.61 4.75 16.46
C VAL A 97 -16.04 3.35 16.72
N PRO A 98 -15.79 2.54 15.69
CA PRO A 98 -15.23 1.21 15.89
C PRO A 98 -13.79 1.31 16.38
N PHE A 99 -13.41 0.41 17.29
CA PHE A 99 -12.01 0.25 17.67
C PHE A 99 -11.22 -0.33 16.50
N PRO A 100 -9.99 0.16 16.19
CA PRO A 100 -9.22 -0.35 15.06
C PRO A 100 -8.75 -1.79 15.31
N TYR A 101 -9.26 -2.71 14.49
CA TYR A 101 -8.96 -4.14 14.57
C TYR A 101 -7.47 -4.42 14.34
N ASN A 102 -6.89 -5.34 15.12
CA ASN A 102 -5.53 -5.85 14.97
C ASN A 102 -4.45 -4.76 14.79
N TYR A 103 -4.59 -3.65 15.50
CA TYR A 103 -3.72 -2.48 15.32
C TYR A 103 -2.92 -2.14 16.58
N PHE A 104 -3.56 -2.06 17.73
CA PHE A 104 -2.88 -1.84 19.01
C PHE A 104 -2.48 -3.19 19.64
N PRO A 105 -1.26 -3.30 20.22
CA PRO A 105 -0.90 -4.47 21.02
C PRO A 105 -1.91 -4.71 22.14
N HIS A 106 -2.41 -5.95 22.27
CA HIS A 106 -3.38 -6.34 23.30
C HIS A 106 -4.66 -5.49 23.32
N ASP A 107 -5.01 -4.84 22.20
CA ASP A 107 -6.14 -3.91 22.08
C ASP A 107 -6.06 -2.73 23.06
N ASP A 108 -4.85 -2.36 23.52
CA ASP A 108 -4.63 -1.23 24.41
C ASP A 108 -4.20 0.02 23.63
N PRO A 109 -5.05 1.06 23.52
CA PRO A 109 -4.74 2.28 22.77
C PRO A 109 -3.67 3.15 23.45
N LYS A 110 -3.22 2.82 24.65
CA LYS A 110 -2.11 3.47 25.32
C LYS A 110 -0.76 2.95 24.84
N LEU A 111 -0.75 1.78 24.21
CA LEU A 111 0.46 1.19 23.65
C LEU A 111 0.68 1.70 22.23
N GLU A 112 1.94 1.77 21.85
CA GLU A 112 2.30 2.20 20.49
C GLU A 112 1.85 1.15 19.46
N PRO A 113 1.16 1.55 18.37
CA PRO A 113 0.66 0.60 17.37
C PRO A 113 1.76 -0.20 16.69
N LEU A 114 1.41 -1.38 16.19
CA LEU A 114 2.31 -2.18 15.35
C LEU A 114 2.28 -1.67 13.91
N PHE A 115 3.47 -1.55 13.29
CA PHE A 115 3.58 -1.22 11.85
C PHE A 115 3.78 -2.50 11.03
N SER A 116 2.76 -3.33 10.96
CA SER A 116 2.85 -4.69 10.42
C SER A 116 2.70 -4.80 8.89
N TRP A 117 2.34 -3.71 8.19
CA TRP A 117 2.12 -3.71 6.73
C TRP A 117 3.24 -3.05 5.92
N ARG A 118 4.23 -2.44 6.57
CA ARG A 118 5.26 -1.62 5.91
C ARG A 118 6.05 -2.38 4.85
N ALA A 119 6.41 -3.63 5.10
CA ALA A 119 7.20 -4.43 4.15
C ALA A 119 6.43 -4.68 2.86
N HIS A 120 5.19 -5.15 2.97
CA HIS A 120 4.30 -5.40 1.83
C HIS A 120 3.94 -4.10 1.09
N ALA A 121 3.70 -3.00 1.81
CA ALA A 121 3.48 -1.69 1.21
C ALA A 121 4.67 -1.26 0.32
N ASN A 122 5.90 -1.38 0.84
CA ASN A 122 7.09 -1.05 0.08
C ASN A 122 7.28 -1.94 -1.15
N LEU A 123 7.00 -3.24 -1.03
CA LEU A 123 7.05 -4.17 -2.15
C LEU A 123 6.02 -3.81 -3.22
N LEU A 124 4.76 -3.56 -2.82
CA LEU A 124 3.70 -3.18 -3.75
C LEU A 124 4.07 -1.94 -4.57
N TRP A 125 4.48 -0.87 -3.89
CA TRP A 125 4.86 0.38 -4.55
C TRP A 125 6.06 0.21 -5.47
N ARG A 126 7.06 -0.56 -5.05
CA ARG A 126 8.23 -0.86 -5.86
C ARG A 126 7.87 -1.67 -7.11
N ASN A 127 7.06 -2.71 -6.94
CA ASN A 127 6.62 -3.57 -8.04
C ASN A 127 5.79 -2.76 -9.05
N TRP A 128 4.85 -1.95 -8.55
CA TRP A 128 4.03 -1.07 -9.40
C TRP A 128 4.87 -0.04 -10.14
N LEU A 129 5.81 0.63 -9.47
CA LEU A 129 6.71 1.61 -10.12
C LEU A 129 7.58 0.96 -11.18
N ASN A 130 8.11 -0.24 -10.94
CA ASN A 130 8.87 -0.98 -11.94
C ASN A 130 8.02 -1.27 -13.17
N TRP A 131 6.79 -1.74 -12.97
CA TRP A 131 5.85 -2.00 -14.05
C TRP A 131 5.54 -0.75 -14.86
N VAL A 132 5.22 0.35 -14.21
CA VAL A 132 4.95 1.64 -14.88
C VAL A 132 6.18 2.09 -15.67
N TYR A 133 7.37 1.97 -15.09
CA TYR A 133 8.62 2.34 -15.73
C TYR A 133 8.90 1.50 -16.99
N GLU A 134 8.70 0.19 -16.91
CA GLU A 134 8.99 -0.75 -18.01
C GLU A 134 7.95 -0.68 -19.15
N THR A 135 6.70 -0.35 -18.82
CA THR A 135 5.59 -0.40 -19.79
C THR A 135 5.21 0.96 -20.38
N THR A 136 5.66 2.06 -19.78
CA THR A 136 5.36 3.40 -20.28
C THR A 136 6.34 3.80 -21.39
N PRO A 137 5.88 3.96 -22.64
CA PRO A 137 6.73 4.38 -23.74
C PRO A 137 7.03 5.87 -23.66
N TYR A 138 8.13 6.22 -23.03
CA TYR A 138 8.56 7.63 -22.95
C TYR A 138 10.04 7.75 -23.32
N ASN A 139 10.38 8.90 -23.90
CA ASN A 139 11.75 9.26 -24.21
C ASN A 139 12.20 10.35 -23.25
N LEU A 140 13.18 10.05 -22.42
CA LEU A 140 13.72 11.00 -21.42
C LEU A 140 14.27 12.28 -22.07
N SER A 141 14.72 12.22 -23.33
CA SER A 141 15.21 13.40 -24.05
C SER A 141 14.12 14.41 -24.39
N ASP A 142 12.85 13.97 -24.40
CA ASP A 142 11.69 14.83 -24.70
C ASP A 142 11.22 15.62 -23.46
N ILE A 143 11.84 15.43 -22.29
CA ILE A 143 11.53 16.12 -21.05
C ILE A 143 12.59 17.22 -20.78
N PRO A 144 12.41 18.45 -21.30
CA PRO A 144 13.45 19.49 -21.27
C PRO A 144 13.86 19.94 -19.86
N HIS A 145 12.99 19.72 -18.87
CA HIS A 145 13.18 20.24 -17.50
C HIS A 145 13.83 19.24 -16.52
N LEU A 146 14.00 17.97 -16.90
CA LEU A 146 14.68 16.99 -16.05
C LEU A 146 16.19 17.25 -15.90
N ARG A 147 16.81 18.00 -16.83
CA ARG A 147 18.22 18.41 -16.72
C ARG A 147 18.51 19.32 -15.53
N THR A 148 17.51 20.06 -15.03
CA THR A 148 17.64 20.96 -13.87
C THR A 148 17.22 20.28 -12.56
N ALA A 149 16.25 19.36 -12.58
CA ALA A 149 15.81 18.65 -11.39
C ALA A 149 16.80 17.55 -10.95
N GLY A 150 17.53 16.94 -11.89
CA GLY A 150 18.54 15.91 -11.61
C GLY A 150 19.76 16.43 -10.82
N ARG A 151 20.04 17.74 -10.84
CA ARG A 151 21.13 18.31 -10.05
C ARG A 151 20.84 18.45 -8.55
N LEU A 152 19.59 18.46 -8.13
CA LEU A 152 19.22 18.59 -6.72
C LEU A 152 19.10 17.25 -5.97
N GLY A 153 18.99 16.13 -6.68
CA GLY A 153 18.81 14.80 -6.07
C GLY A 153 20.09 13.96 -5.98
N THR A 154 21.05 14.15 -6.91
CA THR A 154 22.22 13.31 -7.02
C THR A 154 23.40 13.76 -6.13
N GLU A 155 23.45 15.01 -5.71
CA GLU A 155 24.56 15.49 -4.84
C GLU A 155 24.54 14.91 -3.42
N ARG A 156 23.42 14.32 -2.97
CA ARG A 156 23.32 13.67 -1.65
C ARG A 156 23.74 12.21 -1.64
N TYR A 157 23.85 11.56 -2.79
CA TYR A 157 24.15 10.12 -2.88
C TYR A 157 25.57 9.79 -3.38
N ILE A 158 26.35 10.77 -3.83
CA ILE A 158 27.71 10.55 -4.33
C ILE A 158 28.72 11.21 -3.39
N ARG A 159 28.76 10.81 -2.13
CA ARG A 159 29.91 11.05 -1.24
C ARG A 159 30.18 9.84 -0.36
N HIS A 160 30.56 8.75 -0.98
CA HIS A 160 31.44 7.76 -0.38
C HIS A 160 32.44 7.32 -1.45
N GLU A 161 33.43 8.17 -1.69
CA GLU A 161 34.69 7.67 -2.26
C GLU A 161 35.37 6.78 -1.21
N PRO A 162 35.79 5.56 -1.57
CA PRO A 162 36.62 4.76 -0.68
C PRO A 162 37.95 5.46 -0.50
N ALA A 163 38.37 5.63 0.73
CA ALA A 163 39.69 6.18 1.08
C ALA A 163 40.78 5.38 0.38
N SER A 164 41.63 6.06 -0.38
CA SER A 164 42.84 5.49 -0.99
C SER A 164 43.72 4.83 0.06
N PRO A 165 44.31 3.66 -0.18
CA PRO A 165 45.27 3.04 0.74
C PRO A 165 46.49 3.93 0.83
N ARG A 166 46.83 4.29 2.05
CA ARG A 166 48.11 4.99 2.35
C ARG A 166 49.28 4.04 2.11
N SER A 167 50.17 4.45 1.25
CA SER A 167 51.52 3.90 1.03
C SER A 167 52.34 3.89 2.30
#